data_13f5e3d25a58e7c4d9b295d385189e6b
#
_entry.id   13f5e3d25a58e7c4d9b295d385189e6b
#
_cell.length_a   1.000
_cell.length_b   1.000
_cell.length_c   1.000
_cell.angle_alpha   90.00
_cell.angle_beta   90.00
_cell.angle_gamma   90.00
#
_symmetry.space_group_name_H-M   'P 1'
#
loop_
_entity.id
_entity.type
_entity.pdbx_description
1 polymer ?
#
loop_
_entity_poly.entity_id
_entity_poly.type
_entity_poly.pdbx_seq_one_letter_code
_entity_poly.pdbx_strand_id
1 'polypeptide(L)'
;MNIVVIDGQGGGMGKMLVAAILEKYPAAALTAVGTNSAATLAMRKAGATRAATGENAVVVACRTADVIVGPVGIAVADALMGEVTPRMAEAVGSSRARRVLIPVNACETIIVGVEEAGIATLVRKTVELL
;
A
#
# COMPACT_ATOMS: atom_id res chain seq x y z
N MET A 1 12.61 3.65 10.83
CA MET A 1 11.54 2.74 10.38
C MET A 1 11.31 2.93 8.89
N ASN A 2 11.34 1.84 8.16
CA ASN A 2 11.16 1.86 6.70
C ASN A 2 9.71 1.50 6.36
N ILE A 3 8.96 2.48 5.85
CA ILE A 3 7.55 2.33 5.48
C ILE A 3 7.45 2.13 3.97
N VAL A 4 6.77 1.07 3.56
CA VAL A 4 6.50 0.80 2.15
C VAL A 4 4.99 0.93 1.90
N VAL A 5 4.61 1.82 1.00
CA VAL A 5 3.22 1.99 0.55
C VAL A 5 3.08 1.33 -0.81
N ILE A 6 2.16 0.38 -0.93
CA ILE A 6 1.89 -0.32 -2.18
C ILE A 6 0.45 -0.04 -2.59
N ASP A 7 0.24 0.35 -3.84
CA ASP A 7 -1.08 0.58 -4.41
C ASP A 7 -1.09 0.27 -5.91
N GLY A 8 -2.26 0.18 -6.46
CA GLY A 8 -2.48 -0.09 -7.87
C GLY A 8 -3.55 0.80 -8.49
N GLN A 9 -4.02 0.40 -9.65
CA GLN A 9 -5.02 1.14 -10.42
C GLN A 9 -4.62 2.62 -10.59
N GLY A 10 -5.48 3.56 -10.22
CA GLY A 10 -5.16 4.98 -10.32
C GLY A 10 -4.30 5.56 -9.20
N GLY A 11 -4.00 4.76 -8.18
CA GLY A 11 -3.16 5.20 -7.05
C GLY A 11 -3.84 6.16 -6.09
N GLY A 12 -5.17 6.26 -6.14
CA GLY A 12 -5.91 7.20 -5.30
C GLY A 12 -5.75 6.98 -3.81
N MET A 13 -5.77 5.74 -3.37
CA MET A 13 -5.55 5.39 -1.96
C MET A 13 -4.09 5.57 -1.57
N GLY A 14 -3.16 5.09 -2.40
CA GLY A 14 -1.73 5.21 -2.15
C GLY A 14 -1.30 6.67 -2.02
N LYS A 15 -1.81 7.53 -2.87
CA LYS A 15 -1.53 8.97 -2.81
C LYS A 15 -2.03 9.59 -1.49
N MET A 16 -3.22 9.21 -1.03
CA MET A 16 -3.74 9.69 0.26
C MET A 16 -2.91 9.18 1.44
N LEU A 17 -2.51 7.91 1.40
CA LEU A 17 -1.64 7.31 2.42
C LEU A 17 -0.29 8.01 2.48
N VAL A 18 0.36 8.22 1.35
CA VAL A 18 1.66 8.90 1.29
C VAL A 18 1.56 10.30 1.87
N ALA A 19 0.58 11.08 1.44
CA ALA A 19 0.38 12.44 1.95
C ALA A 19 0.16 12.45 3.46
N ALA A 20 -0.73 11.60 3.97
CA ALA A 20 -1.05 11.55 5.39
C ALA A 20 0.12 11.05 6.26
N ILE A 21 0.87 10.07 5.78
CA ILE A 21 2.06 9.56 6.48
C ILE A 21 3.13 10.65 6.57
N LEU A 22 3.41 11.34 5.48
CA LEU A 22 4.44 12.39 5.46
C LEU A 22 4.02 13.65 6.21
N GLU A 23 2.72 13.92 6.31
CA GLU A 23 2.23 15.01 7.16
C GLU A 23 2.51 14.71 8.64
N LYS A 24 2.23 13.48 9.08
CA LYS A 24 2.46 13.10 10.49
C LYS A 24 3.92 12.80 10.79
N TYR A 25 4.63 12.21 9.84
CA TYR A 25 6.03 11.78 9.99
C TYR A 25 6.88 12.33 8.84
N PRO A 26 7.21 13.65 8.83
CA PRO A 26 7.92 14.27 7.70
C PRO A 26 9.30 13.66 7.41
N ALA A 27 9.92 13.06 8.42
CA ALA A 27 11.24 12.43 8.30
C ALA A 27 11.18 10.93 8.05
N ALA A 28 10.00 10.35 7.81
CA ALA A 28 9.86 8.92 7.58
C ALA A 28 10.62 8.46 6.33
N ALA A 29 11.31 7.33 6.45
CA ALA A 29 11.84 6.63 5.29
C ALA A 29 10.67 5.91 4.60
N LEU A 30 10.15 6.52 3.54
CA LEU A 30 8.98 6.02 2.82
C LEU A 30 9.35 5.68 1.38
N THR A 31 9.00 4.48 0.98
CA THR A 31 9.09 4.02 -0.41
C THR A 31 7.69 3.71 -0.91
N ALA A 32 7.33 4.26 -2.06
CA ALA A 32 6.07 3.96 -2.73
C ALA A 32 6.30 2.99 -3.88
N VAL A 33 5.49 1.96 -3.96
CA VAL A 33 5.56 1.00 -5.08
C VAL A 33 4.19 0.87 -5.72
N GLY A 34 4.10 1.26 -6.98
CA GLY A 34 2.89 1.07 -7.77
C GLY A 34 2.93 -0.26 -8.53
N THR A 35 1.79 -0.93 -8.64
CA THR A 35 1.67 -2.10 -9.53
C THR A 35 1.70 -1.68 -10.99
N ASN A 36 1.45 -0.40 -11.27
CA ASN A 36 1.53 0.24 -12.58
C ASN A 36 2.11 1.65 -12.45
N SER A 37 2.50 2.26 -13.56
CA SER A 37 3.16 3.57 -13.57
C SER A 37 2.24 4.72 -13.13
N ALA A 38 0.95 4.63 -13.39
CA ALA A 38 0.00 5.66 -12.97
C ALA A 38 -0.10 5.74 -11.44
N ALA A 39 -0.19 4.60 -10.78
CA ALA A 39 -0.19 4.53 -9.31
C ALA A 39 1.12 5.06 -8.71
N THR A 40 2.24 4.67 -9.29
CA THR A 40 3.56 5.17 -8.87
C THR A 40 3.64 6.68 -8.98
N LEU A 41 3.20 7.24 -10.11
CA LEU A 41 3.24 8.68 -10.34
C LEU A 41 2.35 9.44 -9.35
N ALA A 42 1.15 8.93 -9.07
CA ALA A 42 0.24 9.54 -8.10
C ALA A 42 0.89 9.62 -6.70
N MET A 43 1.55 8.57 -6.27
CA MET A 43 2.24 8.52 -4.99
C MET A 43 3.48 9.42 -4.97
N ARG A 44 4.23 9.51 -6.07
CA ARG A 44 5.34 10.46 -6.18
C ARG A 44 4.88 11.90 -6.06
N LYS A 45 3.82 12.27 -6.73
CA LYS A 45 3.23 13.61 -6.65
C LYS A 45 2.74 13.95 -5.25
N ALA A 46 2.35 12.95 -4.47
CA ALA A 46 1.93 13.12 -3.08
C ALA A 46 3.10 13.32 -2.11
N GLY A 47 4.34 13.17 -2.58
CA GLY A 47 5.54 13.45 -1.80
C GLY A 47 6.53 12.30 -1.66
N ALA A 48 6.23 11.10 -2.16
CA ALA A 48 7.17 9.99 -2.10
C ALA A 48 8.39 10.28 -2.99
N THR A 49 9.56 10.41 -2.37
CA THR A 49 10.82 10.65 -3.10
C THR A 49 11.46 9.36 -3.60
N ARG A 50 11.16 8.25 -2.96
CA ARG A 50 11.59 6.91 -3.37
C ARG A 50 10.37 6.17 -3.91
N ALA A 51 10.39 5.84 -5.18
CA ALA A 51 9.28 5.16 -5.83
C ALA A 51 9.75 4.22 -6.92
N ALA A 52 9.05 3.12 -7.08
CA ALA A 52 9.32 2.12 -8.10
C ALA A 52 8.02 1.48 -8.57
N THR A 53 8.07 0.76 -9.67
CA THR A 53 6.89 0.17 -10.31
C THR A 53 7.10 -1.32 -10.59
N GLY A 54 6.11 -2.12 -10.28
CA GLY A 54 6.00 -3.48 -10.78
C GLY A 54 6.38 -4.57 -9.79
N GLU A 55 6.29 -5.79 -10.28
CA GLU A 55 6.40 -7.00 -9.46
C GLU A 55 7.72 -7.09 -8.70
N ASN A 56 8.83 -6.94 -9.39
CA ASN A 56 10.12 -7.08 -8.73
C ASN A 56 10.36 -5.96 -7.71
N ALA A 57 9.87 -4.75 -8.00
CA ALA A 57 9.95 -3.63 -7.06
C ALA A 57 9.19 -3.94 -5.75
N VAL A 58 8.00 -4.56 -5.85
CA VAL A 58 7.27 -5.03 -4.67
C VAL A 58 8.08 -6.05 -3.89
N VAL A 59 8.61 -7.06 -4.58
CA VAL A 59 9.40 -8.13 -3.96
C VAL A 59 10.61 -7.56 -3.20
N VAL A 60 11.35 -6.67 -3.84
CA VAL A 60 12.56 -6.07 -3.24
C VAL A 60 12.21 -5.16 -2.08
N ALA A 61 11.19 -4.31 -2.22
CA ALA A 61 10.79 -3.41 -1.16
C ALA A 61 10.31 -4.17 0.09
N CYS A 62 9.57 -5.26 -0.10
CA CYS A 62 9.07 -6.07 1.01
C CYS A 62 10.17 -6.76 1.84
N ARG A 63 11.36 -6.93 1.28
CA ARG A 63 12.50 -7.57 1.99
C ARG A 63 13.01 -6.74 3.16
N THR A 64 12.95 -5.43 3.04
CA THR A 64 13.54 -4.50 4.02
C THR A 64 12.51 -3.59 4.68
N ALA A 65 11.24 -3.79 4.40
CA ALA A 65 10.17 -3.02 5.03
C ALA A 65 10.04 -3.35 6.52
N ASP A 66 9.82 -2.34 7.33
CA ASP A 66 9.36 -2.50 8.71
C ASP A 66 7.83 -2.52 8.77
N VAL A 67 7.21 -1.72 7.92
CA VAL A 67 5.75 -1.65 7.80
C VAL A 67 5.37 -1.61 6.32
N ILE A 68 4.40 -2.41 5.94
CA ILE A 68 3.77 -2.39 4.62
C ILE A 68 2.36 -1.86 4.77
N VAL A 69 2.02 -0.85 3.97
CA VAL A 69 0.74 -0.17 4.02
C VAL A 69 0.09 -0.18 2.63
N GLY A 70 -1.18 -0.43 2.57
CA GLY A 70 -1.93 -0.40 1.30
C GLY A 70 -3.32 -1.00 1.41
N PRO A 71 -4.04 -1.12 0.29
CA PRO A 71 -5.31 -1.83 0.30
C PRO A 71 -5.09 -3.32 0.57
N VAL A 72 -6.09 -3.98 1.16
CA VAL A 72 -5.98 -5.42 1.47
C VAL A 72 -5.67 -6.26 0.23
N GLY A 73 -6.08 -5.82 -0.94
CA GLY A 73 -5.85 -6.52 -2.20
C GLY A 73 -4.38 -6.75 -2.54
N ILE A 74 -3.44 -5.97 -1.99
CA ILE A 74 -2.01 -6.21 -2.26
C ILE A 74 -1.51 -7.54 -1.71
N ALA A 75 -2.23 -8.14 -0.78
CA ALA A 75 -1.93 -9.45 -0.21
C ALA A 75 -2.77 -10.59 -0.83
N VAL A 76 -3.55 -10.29 -1.85
CA VAL A 76 -4.44 -11.26 -2.51
C VAL A 76 -4.01 -11.44 -3.97
N ALA A 77 -3.64 -12.66 -4.32
CA ALA A 77 -3.24 -12.97 -5.69
C ALA A 77 -4.33 -12.62 -6.69
N ASP A 78 -3.95 -11.99 -7.79
CA ASP A 78 -4.82 -11.57 -8.89
C ASP A 78 -5.83 -10.46 -8.53
N ALA A 79 -5.68 -9.84 -7.37
CA ALA A 79 -6.47 -8.68 -6.97
C ALA A 79 -6.22 -7.47 -7.88
N LEU A 80 -7.08 -6.48 -7.80
CA LEU A 80 -7.03 -5.26 -8.60
C LEU A 80 -7.03 -5.56 -10.10
N MET A 81 -7.95 -6.42 -10.53
CA MET A 81 -8.09 -6.85 -11.94
C MET A 81 -6.82 -7.50 -12.51
N GLY A 82 -6.09 -8.23 -11.67
CA GLY A 82 -4.88 -8.92 -12.08
C GLY A 82 -3.60 -8.10 -11.93
N GLU A 83 -3.68 -6.85 -11.49
CA GLU A 83 -2.46 -6.04 -11.29
C GLU A 83 -1.58 -6.60 -10.18
N VAL A 84 -2.18 -7.21 -9.15
CA VAL A 84 -1.43 -7.88 -8.09
C VAL A 84 -1.13 -9.31 -8.53
N THR A 85 0.11 -9.56 -8.92
CA THR A 85 0.52 -10.91 -9.29
C THR A 85 0.60 -11.83 -8.07
N PRO A 86 0.50 -13.16 -8.23
CA PRO A 86 0.71 -14.10 -7.13
C PRO A 86 2.03 -13.86 -6.39
N ARG A 87 3.09 -13.50 -7.11
CA ARG A 87 4.39 -13.21 -6.51
C ARG A 87 4.38 -11.94 -5.67
N MET A 88 3.66 -10.90 -6.10
CA MET A 88 3.47 -9.70 -5.29
C MET A 88 2.74 -10.02 -3.98
N ALA A 89 1.63 -10.74 -4.06
CA ALA A 89 0.85 -11.14 -2.90
C ALA A 89 1.67 -11.98 -1.92
N GLU A 90 2.46 -12.93 -2.44
CA GLU A 90 3.37 -13.73 -1.63
C GLU A 90 4.43 -12.87 -0.94
N ALA A 91 5.04 -11.93 -1.66
CA ALA A 91 6.05 -11.04 -1.09
C ALA A 91 5.49 -10.21 0.07
N VAL A 92 4.28 -9.69 -0.06
CA VAL A 92 3.59 -8.96 1.00
C VAL A 92 3.25 -9.88 2.15
N GLY A 93 2.64 -11.03 1.86
CA GLY A 93 2.14 -11.96 2.88
C GLY A 93 3.24 -12.66 3.67
N SER A 94 4.40 -12.94 3.04
CA SER A 94 5.53 -13.62 3.68
C SER A 94 6.56 -12.66 4.30
N SER A 95 6.42 -11.36 4.09
CA SER A 95 7.31 -10.37 4.66
C SER A 95 7.26 -10.39 6.19
N ARG A 96 8.40 -10.14 6.82
CA ARG A 96 8.48 -9.93 8.28
C ARG A 96 7.92 -8.59 8.72
N ALA A 97 7.67 -7.68 7.78
CA ALA A 97 7.09 -6.39 8.07
C ALA A 97 5.72 -6.51 8.73
N ARG A 98 5.41 -5.57 9.59
CA ARG A 98 4.05 -5.39 10.06
C ARG A 98 3.20 -4.90 8.88
N ARG A 99 2.07 -5.51 8.65
CA ARG A 99 1.14 -5.12 7.58
C ARG A 99 -0.02 -4.34 8.17
N VAL A 100 -0.24 -3.14 7.67
CA VAL A 100 -1.39 -2.31 8.02
C VAL A 100 -2.19 -2.10 6.74
N LEU A 101 -3.24 -2.87 6.58
CA LEU A 101 -3.98 -2.97 5.33
C LEU A 101 -5.38 -2.39 5.47
N ILE A 102 -5.76 -1.59 4.48
CA ILE A 102 -7.09 -0.97 4.42
C ILE A 102 -8.06 -1.99 3.80
N PRO A 103 -9.16 -2.32 4.51
CA PRO A 103 -10.11 -3.33 4.05
C PRO A 103 -11.08 -2.75 3.03
N VAL A 104 -10.58 -2.24 1.93
CA VAL A 104 -11.43 -1.82 0.85
C VAL A 104 -11.79 -3.02 0.00
N ASN A 105 -12.99 -2.99 -0.43
CA ASN A 105 -13.69 -3.87 -1.26
C ASN A 105 -12.90 -4.34 -2.50
N ALA A 106 -12.21 -5.40 -2.36
CA ALA A 106 -11.40 -5.92 -3.43
C ALA A 106 -11.70 -7.41 -3.65
N CYS A 107 -12.05 -7.75 -4.88
CA CYS A 107 -11.98 -9.12 -5.36
C CYS A 107 -12.78 -10.15 -4.56
N GLU A 108 -14.08 -9.92 -4.41
CA GLU A 108 -14.99 -10.89 -3.77
C GLU A 108 -14.55 -11.25 -2.33
N THR A 109 -13.74 -10.41 -1.69
CA THR A 109 -13.28 -10.66 -0.32
C THR A 109 -14.05 -9.79 0.66
N ILE A 110 -14.66 -10.44 1.64
CA ILE A 110 -15.36 -9.79 2.73
C ILE A 110 -14.57 -10.04 4.01
N ILE A 111 -14.28 -8.95 4.72
CA ILE A 111 -13.60 -9.04 6.01
C ILE A 111 -14.62 -8.83 7.11
N VAL A 112 -14.89 -9.89 7.85
CA VAL A 112 -15.90 -9.90 8.92
C VAL A 112 -15.46 -8.98 10.06
N GLY A 113 -16.39 -8.23 10.61
CA GLY A 113 -16.15 -7.36 11.75
C GLY A 113 -15.65 -5.96 11.38
N VAL A 114 -15.51 -5.68 10.08
CA VAL A 114 -15.11 -4.35 9.61
C VAL A 114 -16.34 -3.51 9.31
N GLU A 115 -16.42 -2.33 9.91
CA GLU A 115 -17.47 -1.35 9.63
C GLU A 115 -17.18 -0.59 8.35
N GLU A 116 -18.23 -0.22 7.61
CA GLU A 116 -18.09 0.66 6.47
C GLU A 116 -17.61 2.04 6.93
N ALA A 117 -16.62 2.56 6.21
CA ALA A 117 -16.10 3.91 6.45
C ALA A 117 -15.59 4.50 5.15
N GLY A 118 -15.61 5.82 5.06
CA GLY A 118 -15.03 6.52 3.91
C GLY A 118 -13.51 6.38 3.87
N ILE A 119 -12.94 6.52 2.67
CA ILE A 119 -11.50 6.36 2.46
C ILE A 119 -10.68 7.31 3.35
N ALA A 120 -11.09 8.57 3.47
CA ALA A 120 -10.38 9.53 4.31
C ALA A 120 -10.31 9.08 5.78
N THR A 121 -11.39 8.50 6.31
CA THR A 121 -11.42 7.95 7.67
C THR A 121 -10.51 6.74 7.79
N LEU A 122 -10.51 5.86 6.82
CA LEU A 122 -9.65 4.67 6.82
C LEU A 122 -8.17 5.04 6.74
N VAL A 123 -7.82 6.02 5.92
CA VAL A 123 -6.44 6.54 5.83
C VAL A 123 -6.00 7.12 7.18
N ARG A 124 -6.83 7.95 7.80
CA ARG A 124 -6.53 8.52 9.12
C ARG A 124 -6.30 7.44 10.17
N LYS A 125 -7.18 6.46 10.26
CA LYS A 125 -7.03 5.33 11.19
C LYS A 125 -5.76 4.53 10.92
N THR A 126 -5.41 4.34 9.66
CA THR A 126 -4.19 3.64 9.27
C THR A 126 -2.95 4.37 9.79
N VAL A 127 -2.87 5.67 9.57
CA VAL A 127 -1.73 6.48 10.03
C VAL A 127 -1.60 6.49 11.55
N GLU A 128 -2.71 6.46 12.27
CA GLU A 128 -2.72 6.35 13.74
C GLU A 128 -2.08 5.04 14.25
N LEU A 129 -2.06 3.99 13.42
CA LEU A 129 -1.50 2.68 13.77
C LEU A 129 0.00 2.56 13.45
N LEU A 130 0.57 3.54 12.81
CA LEU A 130 1.99 3.51 12.38
C LEU A 130 2.98 4.00 13.48
#